data_ff811eb2c7bb45d46a0ccf2ac8b72bd1
#
_entry.id   ff811eb2c7bb45d46a0ccf2ac8b72bd1
#
_cell.length_a   1.000
_cell.length_b   1.000
_cell.length_c   1.000
_cell.angle_alpha   90.00
_cell.angle_beta   90.00
_cell.angle_gamma   90.00
#
_symmetry.space_group_name_H-M   'P 1'
#
loop_
_entity.id
_entity.type
_entity.pdbx_description
1 polymer ?
#
loop_
_entity_poly.entity_id
_entity_poly.type
_entity_poly.pdbx_seq_one_letter_code
_entity_poly.pdbx_strand_id
1 'polypeptide(L)'
;MLDTLFARYDRLMLFDTETTGLIFNRDEIIECAAVVVEKQNGEIVVTEEYDELIALSPGGFVPPMIENLTGITNADLKERGIPKGQLCQDIARMVAGNTLLLAYNAHFDLSFLFYLLLRDGDPTILKGKDKLDLLTVYKDRHSYPHKLCNAIEVYNLGDKVVNSHRAVDDVLATVEVMKAMELEKADLEHYVNLFGYNPKYGVDGKPIGSVTYKPQKFDPPAPLYTL
;
A
#
# COMPACT_ATOMS: atom_id res chain seq x y z
N MET A 1 16.96 -2.89 -12.83
CA MET A 1 15.53 -2.68 -12.56
C MET A 1 15.37 -1.85 -11.28
N LEU A 2 14.48 -0.86 -11.27
CA LEU A 2 14.26 0.09 -10.17
C LEU A 2 15.51 0.88 -9.74
N ASP A 3 16.42 1.11 -10.66
CA ASP A 3 17.74 1.72 -10.37
C ASP A 3 17.62 3.15 -9.88
N THR A 4 16.67 3.91 -10.41
CA THR A 4 16.39 5.31 -10.01
C THR A 4 15.82 5.39 -8.61
N LEU A 5 14.94 4.44 -8.21
CA LEU A 5 14.44 4.37 -6.85
C LEU A 5 15.55 3.95 -5.87
N PHE A 6 16.31 2.90 -6.19
CA PHE A 6 17.42 2.44 -5.34
C PHE A 6 18.65 3.37 -5.33
N ALA A 7 18.74 4.34 -6.25
CA ALA A 7 19.69 5.43 -6.14
C ALA A 7 19.33 6.45 -5.05
N ARG A 8 18.05 6.49 -4.62
CA ARG A 8 17.52 7.43 -3.63
C ARG A 8 17.18 6.77 -2.30
N TYR A 9 16.76 5.49 -2.32
CA TYR A 9 16.26 4.77 -1.15
C TYR A 9 17.07 3.49 -0.96
N ASP A 10 17.36 3.15 0.28
CA ASP A 10 18.04 1.90 0.63
C ASP A 10 17.06 0.73 0.58
N ARG A 11 15.79 1.00 0.92
CA ARG A 11 14.72 0.00 1.07
C ARG A 11 13.43 0.50 0.45
N LEU A 12 12.66 -0.43 -0.13
CA LEU A 12 11.29 -0.21 -0.55
C LEU A 12 10.39 -1.11 0.31
N MET A 13 9.43 -0.54 1.02
CA MET A 13 8.43 -1.26 1.80
C MET A 13 7.09 -1.20 1.06
N LEU A 14 6.66 -2.33 0.51
CA LEU A 14 5.33 -2.50 -0.04
C LEU A 14 4.43 -3.06 1.04
N PHE A 15 3.21 -2.54 1.17
CA PHE A 15 2.27 -2.97 2.22
C PHE A 15 0.84 -2.86 1.75
N ASP A 16 -0.03 -3.61 2.41
CA ASP A 16 -1.47 -3.65 2.21
C ASP A 16 -2.17 -3.93 3.54
N THR A 17 -3.42 -3.49 3.68
CA THR A 17 -4.21 -3.67 4.90
C THR A 17 -5.63 -4.11 4.59
N GLU A 18 -6.08 -5.18 5.25
CA GLU A 18 -7.50 -5.49 5.32
C GLU A 18 -8.11 -4.82 6.56
N THR A 19 -9.34 -4.34 6.41
CA THR A 19 -9.98 -3.49 7.42
C THR A 19 -11.43 -3.86 7.65
N THR A 20 -11.99 -3.48 8.80
CA THR A 20 -13.41 -3.70 9.09
C THR A 20 -14.37 -2.83 8.25
N GLY A 21 -13.85 -1.87 7.49
CA GLY A 21 -14.62 -0.96 6.64
C GLY A 21 -13.75 0.09 5.98
N LEU A 22 -14.34 1.19 5.48
CA LEU A 22 -13.64 2.18 4.66
C LEU A 22 -13.29 3.48 5.40
N ILE A 23 -13.71 3.62 6.66
CA ILE A 23 -13.60 4.88 7.41
C ILE A 23 -12.43 4.79 8.40
N PHE A 24 -11.26 5.23 8.00
CA PHE A 24 -9.97 5.05 8.69
C PHE A 24 -9.92 5.66 10.12
N ASN A 25 -10.78 6.63 10.48
CA ASN A 25 -10.85 7.17 11.83
C ASN A 25 -11.86 6.42 12.74
N ARG A 26 -12.57 5.43 12.21
CA ARG A 26 -13.57 4.61 12.91
C ARG A 26 -13.31 3.12 12.79
N ASP A 27 -13.06 2.68 11.56
CA ASP A 27 -12.86 1.27 11.26
C ASP A 27 -11.43 0.84 11.63
N GLU A 28 -11.19 -0.46 11.74
CA GLU A 28 -9.95 -0.99 12.28
C GLU A 28 -9.22 -1.88 11.27
N ILE A 29 -7.90 -1.89 11.31
CA ILE A 29 -7.08 -2.87 10.57
C ILE A 29 -7.30 -4.23 11.22
N ILE A 30 -7.55 -5.26 10.38
CA ILE A 30 -7.72 -6.67 10.79
C ILE A 30 -6.62 -7.58 10.26
N GLU A 31 -5.93 -7.19 9.20
CA GLU A 31 -4.73 -7.82 8.68
C GLU A 31 -3.79 -6.72 8.16
N CYS A 32 -2.51 -6.91 8.37
CA CYS A 32 -1.48 -6.06 7.79
C CYS A 32 -0.38 -6.93 7.23
N ALA A 33 -0.10 -6.77 5.95
CA ALA A 33 1.03 -7.42 5.29
C ALA A 33 2.01 -6.39 4.75
N ALA A 34 3.29 -6.74 4.75
CA ALA A 34 4.33 -5.93 4.15
C ALA A 34 5.46 -6.80 3.60
N VAL A 35 6.07 -6.31 2.53
CA VAL A 35 7.29 -6.88 1.96
C VAL A 35 8.32 -5.77 1.85
N VAL A 36 9.49 -6.01 2.43
CA VAL A 36 10.63 -5.09 2.29
C VAL A 36 11.58 -5.67 1.26
N VAL A 37 11.90 -4.87 0.25
CA VAL A 37 12.87 -5.24 -0.77
C VAL A 37 14.07 -4.29 -0.75
N GLU A 38 15.23 -4.87 -1.02
CA GLU A 38 16.51 -4.19 -1.13
C GLU A 38 17.20 -4.57 -2.43
N LYS A 39 18.15 -3.76 -2.86
CA LYS A 39 18.99 -4.10 -3.99
C LYS A 39 20.33 -4.67 -3.51
N GLN A 40 20.56 -5.96 -3.77
CA GLN A 40 21.78 -6.67 -3.38
C GLN A 40 22.45 -7.24 -4.63
N ASN A 41 23.72 -6.90 -4.86
CA ASN A 41 24.50 -7.35 -6.03
C ASN A 41 23.83 -7.08 -7.39
N GLY A 42 23.03 -6.01 -7.49
CA GLY A 42 22.30 -5.64 -8.71
C GLY A 42 20.91 -6.27 -8.85
N GLU A 43 20.54 -7.20 -7.98
CA GLU A 43 19.25 -7.88 -7.95
C GLU A 43 18.33 -7.32 -6.84
N ILE A 44 17.03 -7.40 -7.06
CA ILE A 44 16.03 -7.04 -6.07
C ILE A 44 15.75 -8.28 -5.22
N VAL A 45 16.00 -8.17 -3.92
CA VAL A 45 15.87 -9.25 -2.95
C VAL A 45 14.83 -8.86 -1.91
N VAL A 46 13.92 -9.77 -1.61
CA VAL A 46 13.02 -9.65 -0.45
C VAL A 46 13.85 -9.92 0.80
N THR A 47 13.95 -8.93 1.68
CA THR A 47 14.71 -9.02 2.94
C THR A 47 13.83 -9.22 4.15
N GLU A 48 12.54 -8.91 4.03
CA GLU A 48 11.56 -9.12 5.09
C GLU A 48 10.17 -9.35 4.49
N GLU A 49 9.46 -10.35 5.00
CA GLU A 49 8.03 -10.57 4.77
C GLU A 49 7.32 -10.48 6.12
N TYR A 50 6.20 -9.79 6.15
CA TYR A 50 5.36 -9.59 7.32
C TYR A 50 3.92 -9.85 6.94
N ASP A 51 3.21 -10.67 7.73
CA ASP A 51 1.79 -10.98 7.54
C ASP A 51 1.18 -11.35 8.89
N GLU A 52 0.39 -10.42 9.46
CA GLU A 52 -0.19 -10.60 10.78
C GLU A 52 -1.66 -10.17 10.82
N LEU A 53 -2.47 -10.98 11.50
CA LEU A 53 -3.82 -10.62 11.90
C LEU A 53 -3.76 -9.70 13.12
N ILE A 54 -4.68 -8.74 13.19
CA ILE A 54 -4.66 -7.71 14.22
C ILE A 54 -5.90 -7.83 15.12
N ALA A 55 -5.69 -7.93 16.42
CA ALA A 55 -6.78 -8.00 17.40
C ALA A 55 -7.62 -6.72 17.40
N LEU A 56 -8.94 -6.88 17.38
CA LEU A 56 -9.87 -5.76 17.45
C LEU A 56 -9.91 -5.13 18.86
N SER A 57 -10.29 -3.88 18.90
CA SER A 57 -10.63 -3.19 20.16
C SER A 57 -11.82 -3.85 20.86
N PRO A 58 -11.97 -3.69 22.17
CA PRO A 58 -13.14 -4.20 22.90
C PRO A 58 -14.47 -3.72 22.27
N GLY A 59 -15.32 -4.66 21.90
CA GLY A 59 -16.59 -4.41 21.21
C GLY A 59 -16.48 -4.27 19.69
N GLY A 60 -15.27 -4.32 19.12
CA GLY A 60 -15.07 -4.38 17.67
C GLY A 60 -15.51 -5.73 17.11
N PHE A 61 -15.89 -5.74 15.83
CA PHE A 61 -16.28 -6.97 15.12
C PHE A 61 -16.00 -6.85 13.62
N VAL A 62 -15.75 -7.97 12.96
CA VAL A 62 -15.65 -8.06 11.51
C VAL A 62 -17.06 -8.12 10.93
N PRO A 63 -17.48 -7.15 10.10
CA PRO A 63 -18.79 -7.21 9.44
C PRO A 63 -18.88 -8.42 8.50
N PRO A 64 -20.07 -9.06 8.35
CA PRO A 64 -20.23 -10.23 7.46
C PRO A 64 -19.79 -10.00 6.02
N MET A 65 -19.93 -8.77 5.51
CA MET A 65 -19.46 -8.42 4.16
C MET A 65 -17.93 -8.49 4.06
N ILE A 66 -17.22 -8.05 5.09
CA ILE A 66 -15.74 -8.08 5.15
C ILE A 66 -15.28 -9.52 5.35
N GLU A 67 -15.92 -10.29 6.23
CA GLU A 67 -15.63 -11.71 6.41
C GLU A 67 -15.80 -12.50 5.10
N ASN A 68 -16.87 -12.23 4.34
CA ASN A 68 -17.08 -12.85 3.03
C ASN A 68 -16.03 -12.42 1.98
N LEU A 69 -15.48 -11.21 2.09
CA LEU A 69 -14.49 -10.68 1.16
C LEU A 69 -13.09 -11.23 1.46
N THR A 70 -12.67 -11.20 2.72
CA THR A 70 -11.30 -11.50 3.15
C THR A 70 -11.12 -12.92 3.68
N GLY A 71 -12.22 -13.58 4.08
CA GLY A 71 -12.20 -14.85 4.80
C GLY A 71 -11.77 -14.74 6.27
N ILE A 72 -11.47 -13.52 6.76
CA ILE A 72 -11.01 -13.30 8.14
C ILE A 72 -12.22 -13.21 9.06
N THR A 73 -12.28 -14.11 10.06
CA THR A 73 -13.38 -14.18 11.02
C THR A 73 -13.06 -13.51 12.35
N ASN A 74 -14.11 -13.20 13.13
CA ASN A 74 -13.93 -12.73 14.51
C ASN A 74 -13.20 -13.75 15.39
N ALA A 75 -13.32 -15.04 15.10
CA ALA A 75 -12.63 -16.11 15.83
C ALA A 75 -11.12 -16.08 15.52
N ASP A 76 -10.75 -15.89 14.25
CA ASP A 76 -9.36 -15.77 13.85
C ASP A 76 -8.66 -14.62 14.56
N LEU A 77 -9.29 -13.44 14.59
CA LEU A 77 -8.70 -12.25 15.22
C LEU A 77 -8.56 -12.42 16.74
N LYS A 78 -9.50 -13.13 17.37
CA LYS A 78 -9.44 -13.43 18.81
C LYS A 78 -8.35 -14.43 19.15
N GLU A 79 -8.15 -15.45 18.31
CA GLU A 79 -7.20 -16.55 18.56
C GLU A 79 -5.77 -16.17 18.15
N ARG A 80 -5.62 -15.52 17.00
CA ARG A 80 -4.32 -15.29 16.35
C ARG A 80 -3.93 -13.82 16.21
N GLY A 81 -4.87 -12.90 16.43
CA GLY A 81 -4.60 -11.47 16.26
C GLY A 81 -3.58 -10.94 17.26
N ILE A 82 -2.53 -10.28 16.74
CA ILE A 82 -1.54 -9.60 17.57
C ILE A 82 -2.11 -8.28 18.12
N PRO A 83 -1.61 -7.80 19.27
CA PRO A 83 -1.99 -6.48 19.79
C PRO A 83 -1.60 -5.34 18.84
N LYS A 84 -2.43 -4.29 18.75
CA LYS A 84 -2.15 -3.09 17.92
C LYS A 84 -0.82 -2.43 18.25
N GLY A 85 -0.44 -2.38 19.53
CA GLY A 85 0.86 -1.85 19.94
C GLY A 85 2.04 -2.63 19.38
N GLN A 86 1.89 -3.97 19.18
CA GLN A 86 2.90 -4.77 18.51
C GLN A 86 2.99 -4.39 17.03
N LEU A 87 1.85 -4.28 16.31
CA LEU A 87 1.86 -3.81 14.93
C LEU A 87 2.54 -2.44 14.80
N CYS A 88 2.26 -1.50 15.72
CA CYS A 88 2.90 -0.18 15.72
C CYS A 88 4.44 -0.28 15.83
N GLN A 89 4.95 -1.19 16.67
CA GLN A 89 6.39 -1.42 16.82
C GLN A 89 6.99 -2.05 15.56
N ASP A 90 6.31 -3.02 14.97
CA ASP A 90 6.76 -3.68 13.74
C ASP A 90 6.78 -2.71 12.55
N ILE A 91 5.74 -1.89 12.38
CA ILE A 91 5.73 -0.82 11.39
C ILE A 91 6.88 0.16 11.62
N ALA A 92 7.12 0.60 12.87
CA ALA A 92 8.22 1.52 13.19
C ALA A 92 9.58 0.94 12.78
N ARG A 93 9.79 -0.36 12.97
CA ARG A 93 10.99 -1.07 12.55
C ARG A 93 11.11 -1.16 11.02
N MET A 94 10.02 -1.52 10.34
CA MET A 94 10.00 -1.68 8.88
C MET A 94 10.17 -0.35 8.12
N VAL A 95 9.60 0.75 8.62
CA VAL A 95 9.75 2.09 7.99
C VAL A 95 11.06 2.78 8.37
N ALA A 96 11.89 2.21 9.26
CA ALA A 96 13.12 2.84 9.72
C ALA A 96 14.12 3.10 8.59
N GLY A 97 15.02 4.08 8.79
CA GLY A 97 16.05 4.41 7.81
C GLY A 97 15.51 5.12 6.57
N ASN A 98 16.23 5.00 5.46
CA ASN A 98 15.86 5.61 4.18
C ASN A 98 14.95 4.68 3.36
N THR A 99 13.71 4.52 3.83
CA THR A 99 12.70 3.62 3.27
C THR A 99 11.63 4.40 2.50
N LEU A 100 11.38 4.04 1.23
CA LEU A 100 10.22 4.47 0.45
C LEU A 100 9.02 3.57 0.78
N LEU A 101 7.86 4.17 1.03
CA LEU A 101 6.61 3.46 1.32
C LEU A 101 5.77 3.33 0.04
N LEU A 102 5.34 2.11 -0.30
CA LEU A 102 4.57 1.84 -1.52
C LEU A 102 3.33 1.01 -1.20
N ALA A 103 2.22 1.32 -1.87
CA ALA A 103 1.04 0.47 -1.88
C ALA A 103 0.24 0.66 -3.19
N TYR A 104 -0.70 -0.23 -3.44
CA TYR A 104 -1.68 -0.04 -4.51
C TYR A 104 -2.93 0.62 -3.93
N ASN A 105 -3.17 1.90 -4.23
CA ASN A 105 -4.09 2.80 -3.55
C ASN A 105 -3.58 3.26 -2.17
N ALA A 106 -2.31 3.66 -2.13
CA ALA A 106 -1.57 3.96 -0.92
C ALA A 106 -2.23 4.99 0.02
N HIS A 107 -3.11 5.86 -0.48
CA HIS A 107 -3.86 6.78 0.38
C HIS A 107 -4.73 6.05 1.40
N PHE A 108 -5.35 4.94 0.99
CA PHE A 108 -6.19 4.13 1.87
C PHE A 108 -5.37 3.55 3.03
N ASP A 109 -4.37 2.77 2.72
CA ASP A 109 -3.55 2.06 3.72
C ASP A 109 -2.78 3.01 4.64
N LEU A 110 -2.16 4.05 4.07
CA LEU A 110 -1.47 5.09 4.83
C LEU A 110 -2.40 5.83 5.80
N SER A 111 -3.66 6.04 5.42
CA SER A 111 -4.64 6.66 6.30
C SER A 111 -4.96 5.76 7.49
N PHE A 112 -5.19 4.47 7.27
CA PHE A 112 -5.41 3.50 8.34
C PHE A 112 -4.20 3.37 9.26
N LEU A 113 -3.00 3.25 8.70
CA LEU A 113 -1.75 3.20 9.48
C LEU A 113 -1.54 4.49 10.30
N PHE A 114 -1.80 5.66 9.72
CA PHE A 114 -1.67 6.93 10.44
C PHE A 114 -2.63 6.99 11.64
N TYR A 115 -3.89 6.62 11.46
CA TYR A 115 -4.87 6.64 12.57
C TYR A 115 -4.62 5.55 13.59
N LEU A 116 -4.10 4.38 13.21
CA LEU A 116 -3.62 3.37 14.14
C LEU A 116 -2.48 3.93 14.99
N LEU A 117 -1.44 4.46 14.35
CA LEU A 117 -0.28 5.04 15.05
C LEU A 117 -0.65 6.23 15.93
N LEU A 118 -1.66 7.02 15.55
CA LEU A 118 -2.15 8.14 16.35
C LEU A 118 -2.82 7.68 17.66
N ARG A 119 -3.44 6.49 17.64
CA ARG A 119 -4.15 5.92 18.82
C ARG A 119 -3.27 5.02 19.67
N ASP A 120 -2.46 4.17 19.04
CA ASP A 120 -1.81 3.04 19.69
C ASP A 120 -0.27 3.09 19.60
N GLY A 121 0.31 4.08 18.90
CA GLY A 121 1.73 4.19 18.63
C GLY A 121 2.24 5.63 18.52
N ASP A 122 3.17 5.85 17.59
CA ASP A 122 3.75 7.17 17.29
C ASP A 122 3.60 7.50 15.80
N PRO A 123 2.70 8.42 15.41
CA PRO A 123 2.50 8.79 14.01
C PRO A 123 3.69 9.56 13.41
N THR A 124 4.63 10.03 14.23
CA THR A 124 5.80 10.76 13.74
C THR A 124 6.78 9.89 12.96
N ILE A 125 6.70 8.57 13.07
CA ILE A 125 7.50 7.63 12.29
C ILE A 125 7.24 7.73 10.78
N LEU A 126 6.04 8.20 10.39
CA LEU A 126 5.67 8.43 8.99
C LEU A 126 6.07 9.83 8.49
N LYS A 127 6.53 10.72 9.40
CA LYS A 127 6.91 12.08 9.05
C LYS A 127 8.19 12.08 8.21
N GLY A 128 8.16 12.79 7.09
CA GLY A 128 9.31 12.89 6.18
C GLY A 128 9.59 11.64 5.34
N LYS A 129 8.79 10.58 5.49
CA LYS A 129 8.87 9.43 4.59
C LYS A 129 8.29 9.80 3.22
N ASP A 130 8.98 9.39 2.17
CA ASP A 130 8.46 9.46 0.81
C ASP A 130 7.50 8.29 0.54
N LYS A 131 6.54 8.50 -0.36
CA LYS A 131 5.48 7.58 -0.68
C LYS A 131 5.30 7.46 -2.18
N LEU A 132 4.98 6.25 -2.65
CA LEU A 132 4.66 5.99 -4.06
C LEU A 132 3.35 5.21 -4.15
N ASP A 133 2.35 5.80 -4.80
CA ASP A 133 1.07 5.15 -5.07
C ASP A 133 1.07 4.50 -6.46
N LEU A 134 1.12 3.17 -6.48
CA LEU A 134 1.13 2.44 -7.75
C LEU A 134 -0.21 2.52 -8.49
N LEU A 135 -1.33 2.75 -7.79
CA LEU A 135 -2.61 3.04 -8.45
C LEU A 135 -2.56 4.35 -9.24
N THR A 136 -1.89 5.37 -8.70
CA THR A 136 -1.66 6.64 -9.42
C THR A 136 -0.87 6.40 -10.71
N VAL A 137 0.21 5.63 -10.65
CA VAL A 137 1.00 5.26 -11.82
C VAL A 137 0.15 4.51 -12.85
N TYR A 138 -0.60 3.50 -12.39
CA TYR A 138 -1.45 2.70 -13.28
C TYR A 138 -2.53 3.53 -13.97
N LYS A 139 -3.23 4.40 -13.22
CA LYS A 139 -4.25 5.30 -13.78
C LYS A 139 -3.71 6.28 -14.81
N ASP A 140 -2.46 6.67 -14.67
CA ASP A 140 -1.81 7.61 -15.60
C ASP A 140 -1.43 6.94 -16.92
N ARG A 141 -1.14 5.63 -16.88
CA ARG A 141 -0.66 4.84 -18.02
C ARG A 141 -1.76 4.05 -18.74
N HIS A 142 -2.85 3.74 -18.04
CA HIS A 142 -3.91 2.85 -18.55
C HIS A 142 -5.30 3.44 -18.34
N SER A 143 -6.20 3.13 -19.29
CA SER A 143 -7.61 3.46 -19.16
C SER A 143 -8.31 2.60 -18.10
N TYR A 144 -9.46 3.06 -17.61
CA TYR A 144 -10.32 2.28 -16.70
C TYR A 144 -10.65 0.89 -17.28
N PRO A 145 -10.70 -0.19 -16.47
CA PRO A 145 -10.74 -0.23 -15.01
C PRO A 145 -9.34 -0.26 -14.33
N HIS A 146 -9.28 0.08 -13.01
CA HIS A 146 -8.01 0.34 -12.32
C HIS A 146 -7.80 -0.44 -11.01
N LYS A 147 -8.53 -1.53 -10.78
CA LYS A 147 -8.27 -2.40 -9.62
C LYS A 147 -6.93 -3.13 -9.77
N LEU A 148 -6.36 -3.62 -8.67
CA LEU A 148 -5.13 -4.43 -8.69
C LEU A 148 -5.25 -5.64 -9.63
N CYS A 149 -6.39 -6.35 -9.61
CA CYS A 149 -6.65 -7.46 -10.53
C CYS A 149 -6.59 -7.05 -12.01
N ASN A 150 -6.97 -5.82 -12.36
CA ASN A 150 -6.86 -5.34 -13.74
C ASN A 150 -5.40 -5.05 -14.12
N ALA A 151 -4.59 -4.54 -13.19
CA ALA A 151 -3.16 -4.39 -13.42
C ALA A 151 -2.46 -5.75 -13.61
N ILE A 152 -2.81 -6.74 -12.78
CA ILE A 152 -2.33 -8.13 -12.92
C ILE A 152 -2.64 -8.68 -14.31
N GLU A 153 -3.88 -8.49 -14.79
CA GLU A 153 -4.33 -8.92 -16.10
C GLU A 153 -3.56 -8.22 -17.23
N VAL A 154 -3.50 -6.89 -17.21
CA VAL A 154 -2.84 -6.07 -18.25
C VAL A 154 -1.34 -6.40 -18.37
N TYR A 155 -0.68 -6.62 -17.25
CA TYR A 155 0.74 -7.00 -17.23
C TYR A 155 1.00 -8.51 -17.38
N ASN A 156 -0.06 -9.32 -17.61
CA ASN A 156 0.03 -10.79 -17.79
C ASN A 156 0.72 -11.49 -16.61
N LEU A 157 0.36 -11.13 -15.40
CA LEU A 157 0.97 -11.67 -14.17
C LEU A 157 0.16 -12.81 -13.52
N GLY A 158 -0.98 -13.20 -14.08
CA GLY A 158 -1.89 -14.19 -13.49
C GLY A 158 -1.28 -15.56 -13.18
N ASP A 159 -0.22 -15.95 -13.89
CA ASP A 159 0.52 -17.20 -13.61
C ASP A 159 1.56 -17.05 -12.47
N LYS A 160 1.82 -15.83 -12.01
CA LYS A 160 2.85 -15.52 -11.02
C LYS A 160 2.28 -15.14 -9.65
N VAL A 161 1.09 -14.56 -9.63
CA VAL A 161 0.50 -13.98 -8.41
C VAL A 161 -0.98 -14.28 -8.30
N VAL A 162 -1.47 -14.27 -7.07
CA VAL A 162 -2.89 -14.37 -6.72
C VAL A 162 -3.34 -13.04 -6.14
N ASN A 163 -4.57 -12.63 -6.43
CA ASN A 163 -5.25 -11.52 -5.77
C ASN A 163 -6.48 -12.12 -5.07
N SER A 164 -6.34 -12.42 -3.80
CA SER A 164 -7.32 -13.19 -3.02
C SER A 164 -8.09 -12.36 -1.99
N HIS A 165 -7.83 -11.06 -1.92
CA HIS A 165 -8.25 -10.19 -0.82
C HIS A 165 -7.70 -10.68 0.55
N ARG A 166 -6.47 -11.17 0.53
CA ARG A 166 -5.61 -11.35 1.69
C ARG A 166 -4.42 -10.41 1.49
N ALA A 167 -4.11 -9.64 2.52
CA ALA A 167 -3.12 -8.58 2.42
C ALA A 167 -1.76 -9.10 1.90
N VAL A 168 -1.33 -10.29 2.30
CA VAL A 168 -0.06 -10.89 1.84
C VAL A 168 -0.05 -11.18 0.34
N ASP A 169 -1.13 -11.75 -0.21
CA ASP A 169 -1.23 -12.05 -1.64
C ASP A 169 -1.24 -10.75 -2.45
N ASP A 170 -1.96 -9.73 -1.98
CA ASP A 170 -2.09 -8.44 -2.64
C ASP A 170 -0.77 -7.63 -2.59
N VAL A 171 0.01 -7.74 -1.50
CA VAL A 171 1.36 -7.16 -1.44
C VAL A 171 2.30 -7.86 -2.41
N LEU A 172 2.32 -9.20 -2.47
CA LEU A 172 3.17 -9.94 -3.41
C LEU A 172 2.80 -9.63 -4.87
N ALA A 173 1.50 -9.54 -5.16
CA ALA A 173 1.02 -9.10 -6.46
C ALA A 173 1.47 -7.66 -6.78
N THR A 174 1.42 -6.77 -5.79
CA THR A 174 1.86 -5.37 -5.94
C THR A 174 3.35 -5.27 -6.24
N VAL A 175 4.20 -6.13 -5.67
CA VAL A 175 5.64 -6.22 -6.01
C VAL A 175 5.84 -6.54 -7.49
N GLU A 176 5.13 -7.54 -8.01
CA GLU A 176 5.25 -7.93 -9.42
C GLU A 176 4.67 -6.87 -10.38
N VAL A 177 3.56 -6.22 -10.00
CA VAL A 177 2.99 -5.09 -10.74
C VAL A 177 3.98 -3.92 -10.78
N MET A 178 4.63 -3.56 -9.67
CA MET A 178 5.67 -2.53 -9.64
C MET A 178 6.83 -2.84 -10.60
N LYS A 179 7.30 -4.10 -10.59
CA LYS A 179 8.35 -4.54 -11.52
C LYS A 179 7.91 -4.44 -12.98
N ALA A 180 6.67 -4.81 -13.28
CA ALA A 180 6.12 -4.71 -14.63
C ALA A 180 5.95 -3.26 -15.07
N MET A 181 5.50 -2.37 -14.20
CA MET A 181 5.42 -0.93 -14.45
C MET A 181 6.79 -0.33 -14.77
N GLU A 182 7.83 -0.73 -14.03
CA GLU A 182 9.20 -0.26 -14.31
C GLU A 182 9.73 -0.77 -15.66
N LEU A 183 9.37 -2.00 -16.05
CA LEU A 183 9.73 -2.55 -17.36
C LEU A 183 8.98 -1.86 -18.51
N GLU A 184 7.73 -1.49 -18.30
CA GLU A 184 6.93 -0.72 -19.27
C GLU A 184 7.55 0.66 -19.49
N LYS A 185 7.88 1.37 -18.42
CA LYS A 185 8.49 2.69 -18.46
C LYS A 185 9.24 2.96 -17.16
N ALA A 186 10.55 3.15 -17.25
CA ALA A 186 11.44 3.38 -16.12
C ALA A 186 11.37 4.86 -15.66
N ASP A 187 10.25 5.26 -15.06
CA ASP A 187 10.00 6.64 -14.58
C ASP A 187 9.24 6.69 -13.24
N LEU A 188 9.24 5.59 -12.47
CA LEU A 188 8.52 5.51 -11.19
C LEU A 188 8.95 6.58 -10.20
N GLU A 189 10.21 7.02 -10.23
CA GLU A 189 10.74 8.06 -9.35
C GLU A 189 10.06 9.41 -9.54
N HIS A 190 9.46 9.68 -10.69
CA HIS A 190 8.73 10.92 -10.96
C HIS A 190 7.36 10.96 -10.26
N TYR A 191 6.83 9.80 -9.87
CA TYR A 191 5.55 9.69 -9.15
C TYR A 191 5.70 9.71 -7.63
N VAL A 192 6.93 9.75 -7.11
CA VAL A 192 7.16 9.83 -5.66
C VAL A 192 6.49 11.08 -5.09
N ASN A 193 5.68 10.89 -4.04
CA ASN A 193 4.85 11.91 -3.40
C ASN A 193 3.79 12.56 -4.33
N LEU A 194 3.50 11.96 -5.46
CA LEU A 194 2.45 12.39 -6.37
C LEU A 194 1.28 11.40 -6.33
N PHE A 195 0.09 11.88 -5.96
CA PHE A 195 -1.12 11.07 -5.90
C PHE A 195 -2.15 11.61 -6.89
N GLY A 196 -2.75 10.72 -7.66
CA GLY A 196 -3.88 11.02 -8.50
C GLY A 196 -5.11 11.38 -7.66
N TYR A 197 -5.84 12.38 -8.10
CA TYR A 197 -7.00 12.92 -7.41
C TYR A 197 -8.19 12.99 -8.36
N ASN A 198 -9.35 12.47 -7.96
CA ASN A 198 -10.60 12.60 -8.70
C ASN A 198 -11.46 13.69 -8.08
N PRO A 199 -11.67 14.83 -8.78
CA PRO A 199 -12.43 15.97 -8.25
C PRO A 199 -13.87 15.62 -7.84
N LYS A 200 -14.46 14.57 -8.42
CA LYS A 200 -15.84 14.14 -8.10
C LYS A 200 -15.95 13.50 -6.71
N TYR A 201 -14.92 12.76 -6.30
CA TYR A 201 -14.93 12.01 -5.04
C TYR A 201 -14.06 12.65 -3.97
N GLY A 202 -13.17 13.56 -4.35
CA GLY A 202 -12.26 14.22 -3.42
C GLY A 202 -11.13 13.32 -2.91
N VAL A 203 -10.52 13.78 -1.84
CA VAL A 203 -9.59 13.01 -1.02
C VAL A 203 -10.24 12.82 0.35
N ASP A 204 -10.57 11.60 0.73
CA ASP A 204 -11.18 11.32 2.01
C ASP A 204 -10.17 11.51 3.15
N GLY A 205 -10.60 12.22 4.19
CA GLY A 205 -9.83 12.45 5.40
C GLY A 205 -8.75 13.53 5.30
N LYS A 206 -7.82 13.52 6.26
CA LYS A 206 -6.71 14.48 6.27
C LYS A 206 -5.73 14.15 5.16
N PRO A 207 -5.31 15.13 4.34
CA PRO A 207 -4.27 14.93 3.35
C PRO A 207 -2.97 14.43 4.00
N ILE A 208 -2.30 13.48 3.35
CA ILE A 208 -0.96 13.06 3.78
C ILE A 208 0.00 14.21 3.48
N GLY A 209 0.61 14.78 4.52
CA GLY A 209 1.28 16.08 4.45
C GLY A 209 2.41 16.23 3.43
N SER A 210 3.10 15.14 3.06
CA SER A 210 4.17 15.14 2.04
C SER A 210 3.68 14.84 0.63
N VAL A 211 2.37 14.57 0.43
CA VAL A 211 1.81 14.15 -0.85
C VAL A 211 1.18 15.33 -1.58
N THR A 212 1.45 15.42 -2.86
CA THR A 212 0.79 16.36 -3.78
C THR A 212 -0.32 15.64 -4.52
N TYR A 213 -1.57 16.04 -4.27
CA TYR A 213 -2.74 15.53 -4.98
C TYR A 213 -2.98 16.33 -6.25
N LYS A 214 -3.03 15.66 -7.41
CA LYS A 214 -3.35 16.28 -8.70
C LYS A 214 -4.58 15.63 -9.31
N PRO A 215 -5.48 16.41 -9.98
CA PRO A 215 -6.52 15.87 -10.84
C PRO A 215 -5.91 14.96 -11.89
N GLN A 216 -6.46 13.75 -12.05
CA GLN A 216 -5.92 12.73 -12.93
C GLN A 216 -6.95 12.30 -13.96
N LYS A 217 -6.54 12.32 -15.21
CA LYS A 217 -7.25 11.71 -16.34
C LYS A 217 -6.22 10.89 -17.11
N PHE A 218 -6.66 9.76 -17.64
CA PHE A 218 -5.84 9.01 -18.58
C PHE A 218 -5.62 9.84 -19.85
N ASP A 219 -4.36 10.26 -20.05
CA ASP A 219 -3.92 10.99 -21.25
C ASP A 219 -2.50 10.50 -21.61
N PRO A 220 -2.36 9.55 -22.54
CA PRO A 220 -1.09 8.92 -22.85
C PRO A 220 0.06 9.88 -23.19
N PRO A 221 -0.17 11.02 -23.90
CA PRO A 221 0.90 11.94 -24.23
C PRO A 221 1.35 12.88 -23.10
N ALA A 222 0.60 12.98 -22.00
CA ALA A 222 0.85 13.95 -20.94
C ALA A 222 0.90 13.26 -19.56
N PRO A 223 2.04 12.67 -19.17
CA PRO A 223 2.20 12.07 -17.83
C PRO A 223 1.90 13.07 -16.72
N LEU A 224 1.25 12.59 -15.65
CA LEU A 224 0.79 13.38 -14.51
C LEU A 224 1.91 14.23 -13.86
N TYR A 225 3.13 13.74 -13.86
CA TYR A 225 4.29 14.47 -13.31
C TYR A 225 4.75 15.64 -14.19
N THR A 226 4.27 15.76 -15.42
CA THR A 226 4.58 16.88 -16.32
C THR A 226 3.55 18.00 -16.25
N LEU A 227 2.42 17.77 -15.59
CA LEU A 227 1.36 18.73 -15.33
C LEU A 227 1.62 19.47 -14.01
#